data_3dd15269d8c423892b101c9fac35594b
#
_entry.id   3dd15269d8c423892b101c9fac35594b
#
_cell.length_a   1.000
_cell.length_b   1.000
_cell.length_c   1.000
_cell.angle_alpha   90.00
_cell.angle_beta   90.00
_cell.angle_gamma   90.00
#
_symmetry.space_group_name_H-M   'P 1'
#
loop_
_entity.id
_entity.type
_entity.pdbx_description
1 polymer ?
#
loop_
_entity_poly.entity_id
_entity_poly.type
_entity_poly.pdbx_seq_one_letter_code
_entity_poly.pdbx_strand_id
1 'polypeptide(L)'
;QDPRLKGGLTMELIPAVAQALQELRRQRPLIHHITNFVTMTDCANATLAIGASPTMTNAVEEVAEMAAAAKALVLNLGTLQQWTLEAMVAAGRSAAAHGVPIVFDPVGAGGTTFRTQAAQRLLDELPLAVIRGNASEITCLAAHKSGQDFGVDSRIGAADPDLAASLARHLGTTVAITGAVDVIADGQRTAEVHNGCPMLTYVTGTGCMTTSLIASFAAVTDPFTAAAAGVLAMGIGGELALERGGQAGPGTFHARLFDTFYALNDTLLQQYGKVLINRE
;
A
#
# COMPACT_ATOMS: atom_id res chain seq x y z
N GLN A 1 -3.62 -27.61 -0.72
CA GLN A 1 -2.58 -26.72 -0.16
C GLN A 1 -1.33 -26.87 -1.03
N ASP A 2 -0.88 -25.79 -1.67
CA ASP A 2 0.29 -25.77 -2.55
C ASP A 2 1.56 -26.02 -1.70
N PRO A 3 2.37 -27.05 -2.00
CA PRO A 3 3.58 -27.37 -1.24
C PRO A 3 4.64 -26.25 -1.27
N ARG A 4 4.58 -25.32 -2.24
CA ARG A 4 5.48 -24.17 -2.35
C ARG A 4 5.27 -23.14 -1.23
N LEU A 5 4.10 -23.11 -0.59
CA LEU A 5 3.79 -22.22 0.53
C LEU A 5 4.51 -22.60 1.86
N LYS A 6 5.38 -23.62 1.86
CA LYS A 6 6.12 -24.11 3.04
C LYS A 6 7.65 -23.96 2.94
N GLY A 7 8.15 -23.14 2.01
CA GLY A 7 9.60 -22.95 1.82
C GLY A 7 10.25 -22.06 2.89
N GLY A 8 11.53 -22.31 3.21
CA GLY A 8 12.25 -21.71 4.36
C GLY A 8 12.34 -20.18 4.42
N LEU A 9 12.17 -19.45 3.32
CA LEU A 9 12.19 -17.97 3.28
C LEU A 9 10.84 -17.34 3.67
N THR A 10 9.73 -18.07 3.46
CA THR A 10 8.39 -17.68 3.93
C THR A 10 8.37 -17.54 5.46
N MET A 11 9.21 -18.31 6.16
CA MET A 11 9.30 -18.30 7.63
C MET A 11 9.93 -17.02 8.21
N GLU A 12 10.65 -16.21 7.42
CA GLU A 12 11.27 -14.98 7.92
C GLU A 12 10.36 -13.74 7.81
N LEU A 13 9.49 -13.66 6.78
CA LEU A 13 8.68 -12.45 6.56
C LEU A 13 7.50 -12.35 7.53
N ILE A 14 6.78 -13.45 7.80
CA ILE A 14 5.64 -13.41 8.74
C ILE A 14 6.08 -12.99 10.15
N PRO A 15 7.17 -13.53 10.74
CA PRO A 15 7.72 -13.01 12.00
C PRO A 15 8.12 -11.53 11.95
N ALA A 16 8.73 -11.06 10.85
CA ALA A 16 9.08 -9.64 10.70
C ALA A 16 7.83 -8.74 10.67
N VAL A 17 6.77 -9.17 9.96
CA VAL A 17 5.48 -8.49 9.95
C VAL A 17 4.83 -8.47 11.34
N ALA A 18 4.88 -9.58 12.07
CA ALA A 18 4.37 -9.67 13.43
C ALA A 18 5.12 -8.71 14.38
N GLN A 19 6.44 -8.67 14.30
CA GLN A 19 7.26 -7.72 15.07
C GLN A 19 6.91 -6.26 14.69
N ALA A 20 6.75 -5.96 13.41
CA ALA A 20 6.35 -4.64 12.96
C ALA A 20 4.96 -4.23 13.49
N LEU A 21 4.00 -5.16 13.56
CA LEU A 21 2.67 -4.92 14.13
C LEU A 21 2.74 -4.59 15.63
N GLN A 22 3.56 -5.32 16.38
CA GLN A 22 3.77 -5.04 17.81
C GLN A 22 4.39 -3.65 18.01
N GLU A 23 5.42 -3.32 17.21
CA GLU A 23 6.10 -2.03 17.30
C GLU A 23 5.20 -0.87 16.87
N LEU A 24 4.38 -1.04 15.83
CA LEU A 24 3.39 -0.08 15.39
C LEU A 24 2.40 0.25 16.52
N ARG A 25 1.85 -0.77 17.19
CA ARG A 25 0.91 -0.59 18.29
C ARG A 25 1.52 0.02 19.53
N ARG A 26 2.81 -0.27 19.79
CA ARG A 26 3.58 0.32 20.88
C ARG A 26 3.84 1.81 20.66
N GLN A 27 4.26 2.18 19.42
CA GLN A 27 4.62 3.55 19.07
C GLN A 27 3.42 4.43 18.75
N ARG A 28 2.35 3.88 18.17
CA ARG A 28 1.18 4.60 17.66
C ARG A 28 1.57 5.78 16.76
N PRO A 29 2.35 5.57 15.70
CA PRO A 29 2.95 6.61 14.90
C PRO A 29 1.88 7.50 14.24
N LEU A 30 2.19 8.79 14.10
CA LEU A 30 1.36 9.72 13.32
C LEU A 30 1.57 9.48 11.84
N ILE A 31 0.50 9.23 11.10
CA ILE A 31 0.49 9.01 9.64
C ILE A 31 -0.25 10.18 9.00
N HIS A 32 0.46 10.94 8.18
CA HIS A 32 -0.12 12.05 7.42
C HIS A 32 -0.68 11.53 6.10
N HIS A 33 -1.94 11.85 5.80
CA HIS A 33 -2.60 11.47 4.57
C HIS A 33 -3.01 12.69 3.76
N ILE A 34 -2.55 12.75 2.51
CA ILE A 34 -3.17 13.56 1.47
C ILE A 34 -3.84 12.55 0.53
N THR A 35 -5.10 12.29 0.78
CA THR A 35 -5.87 11.21 0.14
C THR A 35 -7.18 11.72 -0.45
N ASN A 36 -7.92 10.84 -1.11
CA ASN A 36 -9.14 11.17 -1.82
C ASN A 36 -10.35 11.31 -0.88
N PHE A 37 -11.30 12.14 -1.30
CA PHE A 37 -12.51 12.46 -0.50
C PHE A 37 -13.50 11.30 -0.39
N VAL A 38 -13.43 10.32 -1.29
CA VAL A 38 -14.34 9.16 -1.29
C VAL A 38 -14.04 8.21 -0.13
N THR A 39 -12.75 8.02 0.19
CA THR A 39 -12.30 6.98 1.14
C THR A 39 -11.54 7.53 2.34
N MET A 40 -11.48 8.85 2.51
CA MET A 40 -10.71 9.51 3.56
C MET A 40 -11.05 8.97 4.96
N THR A 41 -12.34 8.85 5.29
CA THR A 41 -12.80 8.33 6.57
C THR A 41 -12.40 6.88 6.78
N ASP A 42 -12.51 6.05 5.73
CA ASP A 42 -12.14 4.64 5.80
C ASP A 42 -10.62 4.45 5.96
N CYS A 43 -9.82 5.27 5.27
CA CYS A 43 -8.36 5.31 5.46
C CYS A 43 -7.99 5.70 6.90
N ALA A 44 -8.66 6.70 7.49
CA ALA A 44 -8.46 7.08 8.87
C ALA A 44 -8.83 5.94 9.83
N ASN A 45 -9.99 5.30 9.63
CA ASN A 45 -10.46 4.21 10.48
C ASN A 45 -9.57 2.95 10.35
N ALA A 46 -9.08 2.62 9.14
CA ALA A 46 -8.13 1.53 8.95
C ALA A 46 -6.81 1.80 9.69
N THR A 47 -6.29 3.03 9.61
CA THR A 47 -5.09 3.48 10.33
C THR A 47 -5.27 3.37 11.85
N LEU A 48 -6.42 3.81 12.39
CA LEU A 48 -6.75 3.68 13.82
C LEU A 48 -6.88 2.21 14.23
N ALA A 49 -7.60 1.41 13.45
CA ALA A 49 -7.87 0.02 13.76
C ALA A 49 -6.59 -0.83 13.82
N ILE A 50 -5.63 -0.60 12.93
CA ILE A 50 -4.35 -1.32 12.96
C ILE A 50 -3.46 -0.87 14.13
N GLY A 51 -3.67 0.33 14.69
CA GLY A 51 -2.96 0.84 15.87
C GLY A 51 -2.12 2.10 15.66
N ALA A 52 -2.20 2.77 14.52
CA ALA A 52 -1.54 4.05 14.24
C ALA A 52 -2.48 5.24 14.49
N SER A 53 -1.99 6.47 14.29
CA SER A 53 -2.74 7.72 14.48
C SER A 53 -2.81 8.48 13.16
N PRO A 54 -3.98 8.64 12.52
CA PRO A 54 -4.12 9.35 11.25
C PRO A 54 -4.24 10.85 11.44
N THR A 55 -3.73 11.62 10.45
CA THR A 55 -4.10 13.00 10.21
C THR A 55 -4.39 13.21 8.72
N MET A 56 -5.44 13.99 8.41
CA MET A 56 -5.99 14.15 7.06
C MET A 56 -5.85 15.61 6.57
N THR A 57 -4.70 16.25 6.81
CA THR A 57 -4.47 17.63 6.40
C THR A 57 -4.03 17.70 4.93
N ASN A 58 -4.60 18.62 4.17
CA ASN A 58 -4.34 18.81 2.76
C ASN A 58 -4.24 20.28 2.32
N ALA A 59 -4.33 21.22 3.25
CA ALA A 59 -4.13 22.64 2.96
C ALA A 59 -2.64 22.93 2.73
N VAL A 60 -2.30 23.58 1.62
CA VAL A 60 -0.90 23.86 1.22
C VAL A 60 -0.13 24.66 2.27
N GLU A 61 -0.84 25.41 3.09
CA GLU A 61 -0.30 26.27 4.14
C GLU A 61 0.27 25.46 5.33
N GLU A 62 -0.22 24.23 5.58
CA GLU A 62 0.16 23.43 6.75
C GLU A 62 0.81 22.08 6.43
N VAL A 63 0.64 21.55 5.19
CA VAL A 63 1.07 20.19 4.88
C VAL A 63 2.57 19.95 5.06
N ALA A 64 3.40 20.97 4.89
CA ALA A 64 4.84 20.87 5.07
C ALA A 64 5.21 20.63 6.55
N GLU A 65 4.58 21.36 7.48
CA GLU A 65 4.78 21.19 8.92
C GLU A 65 4.26 19.84 9.39
N MET A 66 3.07 19.46 8.92
CA MET A 66 2.46 18.18 9.26
C MET A 66 3.30 16.99 8.75
N ALA A 67 3.81 17.06 7.53
CA ALA A 67 4.66 16.02 6.95
C ALA A 67 6.00 15.88 7.72
N ALA A 68 6.57 16.98 8.18
CA ALA A 68 7.78 16.95 9.01
C ALA A 68 7.56 16.29 10.39
N ALA A 69 6.37 16.46 10.97
CA ALA A 69 6.01 15.89 12.27
C ALA A 69 5.56 14.41 12.19
N ALA A 70 5.10 13.96 11.02
CA ALA A 70 4.61 12.61 10.80
C ALA A 70 5.74 11.56 10.80
N LYS A 71 5.36 10.27 10.90
CA LYS A 71 6.27 9.12 10.79
C LYS A 71 6.14 8.40 9.45
N ALA A 72 5.09 8.67 8.69
CA ALA A 72 4.94 8.31 7.29
C ALA A 72 3.94 9.27 6.61
N LEU A 73 4.09 9.45 5.29
CA LEU A 73 3.22 10.27 4.45
C LEU A 73 2.56 9.40 3.38
N VAL A 74 1.23 9.50 3.26
CA VAL A 74 0.44 8.89 2.19
C VAL A 74 0.10 9.95 1.15
N LEU A 75 0.41 9.66 -0.12
CA LEU A 75 -0.01 10.47 -1.28
C LEU A 75 -0.90 9.60 -2.18
N ASN A 76 -2.19 9.95 -2.33
CA ASN A 76 -3.16 9.19 -3.10
C ASN A 76 -3.85 10.09 -4.14
N LEU A 77 -3.77 9.73 -5.41
CA LEU A 77 -4.27 10.53 -6.54
C LEU A 77 -5.80 10.40 -6.79
N GLY A 78 -6.55 9.73 -5.93
CA GLY A 78 -8.01 9.73 -6.04
C GLY A 78 -8.58 11.14 -5.89
N THR A 79 -9.69 11.44 -6.58
CA THR A 79 -10.35 12.77 -6.60
C THR A 79 -9.38 13.95 -6.79
N LEU A 80 -8.35 13.76 -7.63
CA LEU A 80 -7.25 14.71 -7.82
C LEU A 80 -7.71 16.10 -8.31
N GLN A 81 -7.15 17.13 -7.70
CA GLN A 81 -7.28 18.53 -8.10
C GLN A 81 -5.89 19.19 -8.16
N GLN A 82 -5.75 20.30 -8.90
CA GLN A 82 -4.46 20.96 -9.04
C GLN A 82 -3.87 21.39 -7.69
N TRP A 83 -4.69 21.98 -6.82
CA TRP A 83 -4.24 22.42 -5.49
C TRP A 83 -3.82 21.24 -4.59
N THR A 84 -4.49 20.09 -4.72
CA THR A 84 -4.09 18.86 -3.99
C THR A 84 -2.73 18.37 -4.45
N LEU A 85 -2.44 18.43 -5.76
CA LEU A 85 -1.14 18.07 -6.31
C LEU A 85 -0.02 18.98 -5.77
N GLU A 86 -0.25 20.30 -5.70
CA GLU A 86 0.72 21.21 -5.11
C GLU A 86 0.95 20.94 -3.61
N ALA A 87 -0.11 20.63 -2.87
CA ALA A 87 0.00 20.21 -1.47
C ALA A 87 0.81 18.90 -1.32
N MET A 88 0.60 17.92 -2.21
CA MET A 88 1.37 16.67 -2.24
C MET A 88 2.85 16.90 -2.48
N VAL A 89 3.21 17.79 -3.43
CA VAL A 89 4.60 18.13 -3.70
C VAL A 89 5.24 18.82 -2.49
N ALA A 90 4.55 19.80 -1.89
CA ALA A 90 5.05 20.51 -0.71
C ALA A 90 5.27 19.57 0.48
N ALA A 91 4.27 18.73 0.80
CA ALA A 91 4.35 17.72 1.85
C ALA A 91 5.46 16.69 1.57
N GLY A 92 5.55 16.18 0.33
CA GLY A 92 6.55 15.20 -0.07
C GLY A 92 7.99 15.71 0.04
N ARG A 93 8.24 16.96 -0.37
CA ARG A 93 9.56 17.59 -0.20
C ARG A 93 9.91 17.78 1.27
N SER A 94 8.95 18.17 2.09
CA SER A 94 9.16 18.29 3.54
C SER A 94 9.41 16.92 4.17
N ALA A 95 8.62 15.89 3.85
CA ALA A 95 8.84 14.51 4.30
C ALA A 95 10.24 14.02 3.95
N ALA A 96 10.67 14.21 2.69
CA ALA A 96 12.01 13.84 2.23
C ALA A 96 13.13 14.51 3.03
N ALA A 97 13.00 15.82 3.29
CA ALA A 97 13.97 16.60 4.07
C ALA A 97 14.09 16.11 5.53
N HIS A 98 13.06 15.47 6.07
CA HIS A 98 13.03 14.95 7.46
C HIS A 98 13.15 13.43 7.54
N GLY A 99 13.45 12.74 6.43
CA GLY A 99 13.58 11.29 6.39
C GLY A 99 12.29 10.51 6.66
N VAL A 100 11.14 11.14 6.42
CA VAL A 100 9.81 10.53 6.57
C VAL A 100 9.48 9.71 5.32
N PRO A 101 9.20 8.39 5.42
CA PRO A 101 8.88 7.56 4.27
C PRO A 101 7.57 8.01 3.60
N ILE A 102 7.58 8.00 2.27
CA ILE A 102 6.44 8.40 1.44
C ILE A 102 5.87 7.16 0.76
N VAL A 103 4.58 6.88 0.97
CA VAL A 103 3.83 5.80 0.32
C VAL A 103 2.88 6.41 -0.70
N PHE A 104 3.05 6.01 -1.96
CA PHE A 104 2.34 6.57 -3.09
C PHE A 104 1.34 5.60 -3.70
N ASP A 105 0.12 6.11 -3.95
CA ASP A 105 -0.99 5.40 -4.58
C ASP A 105 -1.43 6.17 -5.84
N PRO A 106 -0.98 5.76 -7.05
CA PRO A 106 -1.21 6.45 -8.31
C PRO A 106 -2.62 6.21 -8.87
N VAL A 107 -3.66 6.32 -8.06
CA VAL A 107 -5.05 6.01 -8.41
C VAL A 107 -5.44 6.59 -9.76
N GLY A 108 -5.74 5.72 -10.73
CA GLY A 108 -6.20 6.07 -12.06
C GLY A 108 -5.12 6.64 -12.99
N ALA A 109 -3.83 6.44 -12.68
CA ALA A 109 -2.76 6.71 -13.64
C ALA A 109 -2.97 5.88 -14.91
N GLY A 110 -2.79 6.51 -16.08
CA GLY A 110 -3.16 5.95 -17.37
C GLY A 110 -4.60 6.22 -17.82
N GLY A 111 -5.51 6.56 -16.90
CA GLY A 111 -6.91 6.83 -17.22
C GLY A 111 -7.16 8.21 -17.83
N THR A 112 -6.39 9.21 -17.45
CA THR A 112 -6.43 10.58 -18.04
C THR A 112 -5.04 11.18 -18.10
N THR A 113 -4.83 12.11 -19.03
CA THR A 113 -3.56 12.86 -19.16
C THR A 113 -3.17 13.55 -17.85
N PHE A 114 -4.14 14.20 -17.19
CA PHE A 114 -3.88 14.93 -15.93
C PHE A 114 -3.38 14.00 -14.82
N ARG A 115 -4.00 12.83 -14.62
CA ARG A 115 -3.58 11.85 -13.61
C ARG A 115 -2.21 11.25 -13.92
N THR A 116 -1.97 10.94 -15.19
CA THR A 116 -0.68 10.42 -15.64
C THR A 116 0.44 11.43 -15.41
N GLN A 117 0.24 12.68 -15.81
CA GLN A 117 1.23 13.76 -15.59
C GLN A 117 1.46 14.03 -14.10
N ALA A 118 0.41 14.00 -13.27
CA ALA A 118 0.54 14.16 -11.83
C ALA A 118 1.35 13.02 -11.20
N ALA A 119 1.08 11.76 -11.59
CA ALA A 119 1.84 10.62 -11.13
C ALA A 119 3.31 10.72 -11.54
N GLN A 120 3.59 11.09 -12.78
CA GLN A 120 4.95 11.32 -13.31
C GLN A 120 5.68 12.40 -12.51
N ARG A 121 5.02 13.53 -12.25
CA ARG A 121 5.59 14.64 -11.47
C ARG A 121 5.99 14.18 -10.06
N LEU A 122 5.13 13.43 -9.36
CA LEU A 122 5.46 12.93 -8.02
C LEU A 122 6.61 11.92 -8.04
N LEU A 123 6.67 11.05 -9.07
CA LEU A 123 7.79 10.12 -9.28
C LEU A 123 9.12 10.84 -9.56
N ASP A 124 9.08 11.98 -10.26
CA ASP A 124 10.29 12.73 -10.64
C ASP A 124 10.81 13.62 -9.50
N GLU A 125 9.89 14.14 -8.66
CA GLU A 125 10.23 15.12 -7.64
C GLU A 125 10.46 14.54 -6.24
N LEU A 126 9.97 13.31 -5.97
CA LEU A 126 9.94 12.77 -4.60
C LEU A 126 10.63 11.40 -4.46
N PRO A 127 11.41 11.17 -3.39
CA PRO A 127 11.98 9.87 -3.06
C PRO A 127 10.90 8.97 -2.43
N LEU A 128 10.17 8.25 -3.25
CA LEU A 128 9.08 7.38 -2.80
C LEU A 128 9.64 6.10 -2.14
N ALA A 129 9.22 5.78 -0.93
CA ALA A 129 9.62 4.56 -0.23
C ALA A 129 8.84 3.33 -0.72
N VAL A 130 7.54 3.51 -0.96
CA VAL A 130 6.67 2.47 -1.51
C VAL A 130 5.73 3.06 -2.55
N ILE A 131 5.58 2.37 -3.68
CA ILE A 131 4.54 2.65 -4.68
C ILE A 131 3.57 1.46 -4.66
N ARG A 132 2.29 1.71 -4.40
CA ARG A 132 1.25 0.68 -4.43
C ARG A 132 0.20 1.05 -5.48
N GLY A 133 -0.08 0.14 -6.40
CA GLY A 133 -1.12 0.32 -7.43
C GLY A 133 -1.64 -1.01 -7.93
N ASN A 134 -2.66 -0.99 -8.79
CA ASN A 134 -3.05 -2.17 -9.56
C ASN A 134 -2.12 -2.35 -10.77
N ALA A 135 -2.25 -3.49 -11.47
CA ALA A 135 -1.37 -3.82 -12.60
C ALA A 135 -1.36 -2.75 -13.69
N SER A 136 -2.51 -2.14 -14.02
CA SER A 136 -2.58 -1.12 -15.08
C SER A 136 -1.94 0.20 -14.67
N GLU A 137 -2.10 0.63 -13.42
CA GLU A 137 -1.46 1.82 -12.85
C GLU A 137 0.06 1.66 -12.85
N ILE A 138 0.56 0.54 -12.36
CA ILE A 138 2.02 0.27 -12.30
C ILE A 138 2.61 0.14 -13.71
N THR A 139 1.93 -0.51 -14.65
CA THR A 139 2.37 -0.58 -16.06
C THR A 139 2.48 0.82 -16.68
N CYS A 140 1.51 1.70 -16.41
CA CYS A 140 1.56 3.09 -16.87
C CYS A 140 2.79 3.85 -16.33
N LEU A 141 3.13 3.66 -15.04
CA LEU A 141 4.32 4.28 -14.45
C LEU A 141 5.62 3.73 -15.06
N ALA A 142 5.68 2.42 -15.29
CA ALA A 142 6.83 1.76 -15.88
C ALA A 142 7.09 2.22 -17.32
N ALA A 143 6.06 2.34 -18.15
CA ALA A 143 6.16 2.83 -19.52
C ALA A 143 6.72 4.26 -19.61
N HIS A 144 6.33 5.13 -18.66
CA HIS A 144 6.86 6.50 -18.62
C HIS A 144 8.37 6.55 -18.36
N LYS A 145 8.86 5.75 -17.40
CA LYS A 145 10.25 5.82 -16.95
C LYS A 145 11.24 5.14 -17.90
N SER A 146 10.83 4.14 -18.66
CA SER A 146 11.71 3.39 -19.54
C SER A 146 11.91 4.02 -20.94
N GLY A 147 10.99 4.89 -21.36
CA GLY A 147 10.94 5.37 -22.76
C GLY A 147 10.73 4.25 -23.78
N GLN A 148 10.49 3.04 -23.34
CA GLN A 148 10.17 1.86 -24.13
C GLN A 148 8.74 1.45 -23.84
N ASP A 149 7.99 1.05 -24.88
CA ASP A 149 6.82 0.21 -24.67
C ASP A 149 7.32 -1.06 -23.98
N PHE A 150 7.12 -1.17 -22.66
CA PHE A 150 7.16 -2.48 -22.03
C PHE A 150 6.11 -3.28 -22.76
N GLY A 151 6.56 -4.23 -23.59
CA GLY A 151 5.69 -5.08 -24.37
C GLY A 151 4.62 -5.65 -23.45
N VAL A 152 3.46 -4.98 -23.45
CA VAL A 152 2.29 -5.39 -22.72
C VAL A 152 1.75 -6.59 -23.47
N ASP A 153 2.40 -7.72 -23.22
CA ASP A 153 1.80 -9.00 -23.62
C ASP A 153 0.51 -9.12 -22.79
N SER A 154 -0.57 -9.24 -23.47
CA SER A 154 -1.99 -9.11 -23.19
C SER A 154 -2.55 -9.81 -21.92
N ARG A 155 -1.88 -9.78 -20.79
CA ARG A 155 -2.39 -10.16 -19.46
C ARG A 155 -2.76 -8.94 -18.62
N ILE A 156 -3.53 -8.03 -19.20
CA ILE A 156 -4.15 -6.93 -18.48
C ILE A 156 -4.97 -7.52 -17.33
N GLY A 157 -4.46 -7.39 -16.09
CA GLY A 157 -5.19 -7.77 -14.88
C GLY A 157 -4.46 -8.64 -13.85
N ALA A 158 -3.32 -9.25 -14.17
CA ALA A 158 -2.51 -10.01 -13.20
C ALA A 158 -1.30 -9.19 -12.74
N ALA A 159 -0.95 -9.27 -11.45
CA ALA A 159 0.30 -8.73 -10.94
C ALA A 159 1.48 -9.53 -11.53
N ASP A 160 2.44 -8.81 -12.12
CA ASP A 160 3.61 -9.39 -12.78
C ASP A 160 4.84 -9.17 -11.88
N PRO A 161 5.47 -10.25 -11.35
CA PRO A 161 6.66 -10.15 -10.51
C PRO A 161 7.85 -9.48 -11.21
N ASP A 162 8.07 -9.76 -12.50
CA ASP A 162 9.17 -9.20 -13.26
C ASP A 162 9.00 -7.69 -13.50
N LEU A 163 7.78 -7.25 -13.76
CA LEU A 163 7.42 -5.84 -13.85
C LEU A 163 7.69 -5.12 -12.51
N ALA A 164 7.21 -5.70 -11.41
CA ALA A 164 7.42 -5.13 -10.09
C ALA A 164 8.91 -5.01 -9.74
N ALA A 165 9.68 -6.08 -9.95
CA ALA A 165 11.11 -6.11 -9.66
C ALA A 165 11.90 -5.14 -10.57
N SER A 166 11.58 -5.08 -11.85
CA SER A 166 12.21 -4.16 -12.80
C SER A 166 11.97 -2.69 -12.43
N LEU A 167 10.72 -2.33 -12.14
CA LEU A 167 10.37 -0.97 -11.75
C LEU A 167 10.99 -0.60 -10.39
N ALA A 168 10.98 -1.52 -9.42
CA ALA A 168 11.60 -1.33 -8.12
C ALA A 168 13.11 -1.04 -8.23
N ARG A 169 13.84 -1.82 -9.04
CA ARG A 169 15.26 -1.58 -9.32
C ARG A 169 15.50 -0.23 -9.99
N HIS A 170 14.69 0.09 -11.00
CA HIS A 170 14.86 1.33 -11.77
C HIS A 170 14.63 2.58 -10.91
N LEU A 171 13.67 2.55 -10.01
CA LEU A 171 13.31 3.67 -9.15
C LEU A 171 14.03 3.68 -7.79
N GLY A 172 14.68 2.58 -7.41
CA GLY A 172 15.28 2.42 -6.07
C GLY A 172 14.22 2.45 -4.95
N THR A 173 13.04 1.86 -5.20
CA THR A 173 11.88 1.88 -4.29
C THR A 173 11.28 0.49 -4.13
N THR A 174 10.34 0.33 -3.20
CA THR A 174 9.50 -0.86 -3.12
C THR A 174 8.24 -0.66 -3.96
N VAL A 175 7.90 -1.65 -4.79
CA VAL A 175 6.67 -1.66 -5.61
C VAL A 175 5.75 -2.77 -5.11
N ALA A 176 4.48 -2.44 -4.88
CA ALA A 176 3.41 -3.38 -4.55
C ALA A 176 2.32 -3.33 -5.61
N ILE A 177 2.21 -4.39 -6.41
CA ILE A 177 1.13 -4.55 -7.41
C ILE A 177 0.03 -5.36 -6.75
N THR A 178 -1.16 -4.78 -6.58
CA THR A 178 -2.29 -5.47 -5.95
C THR A 178 -3.28 -6.03 -6.97
N GLY A 179 -3.77 -7.24 -6.70
CA GLY A 179 -4.66 -8.00 -7.59
C GLY A 179 -5.28 -9.22 -6.92
N ALA A 180 -5.52 -10.28 -7.69
CA ALA A 180 -5.97 -11.56 -7.15
C ALA A 180 -4.85 -12.29 -6.37
N VAL A 181 -3.62 -12.10 -6.80
CA VAL A 181 -2.37 -12.37 -6.07
C VAL A 181 -1.63 -11.05 -6.05
N ASP A 182 -1.20 -10.61 -4.88
CA ASP A 182 -0.44 -9.38 -4.75
C ASP A 182 1.05 -9.67 -4.87
N VAL A 183 1.80 -8.76 -5.51
CA VAL A 183 3.26 -8.89 -5.70
C VAL A 183 3.95 -7.69 -5.09
N ILE A 184 4.97 -7.94 -4.28
CA ILE A 184 5.83 -6.92 -3.68
C ILE A 184 7.28 -7.16 -4.12
N ALA A 185 7.96 -6.12 -4.58
CA ALA A 185 9.37 -6.20 -4.97
C ALA A 185 10.15 -4.96 -4.53
N ASP A 186 11.43 -5.14 -4.12
CA ASP A 186 12.36 -4.05 -3.78
C ASP A 186 13.61 -4.03 -4.68
N GLY A 187 13.60 -4.85 -5.73
CA GLY A 187 14.73 -5.00 -6.65
C GLY A 187 15.77 -6.05 -6.25
N GLN A 188 15.66 -6.63 -5.05
CA GLN A 188 16.47 -7.74 -4.55
C GLN A 188 15.62 -8.94 -4.12
N ARG A 189 14.43 -8.66 -3.64
CA ARG A 189 13.46 -9.64 -3.14
C ARG A 189 12.13 -9.43 -3.84
N THR A 190 11.43 -10.53 -4.06
CA THR A 190 10.05 -10.53 -4.53
C THR A 190 9.21 -11.41 -3.61
N ALA A 191 8.04 -10.93 -3.20
CA ALA A 191 7.07 -11.69 -2.44
C ALA A 191 5.73 -11.71 -3.17
N GLU A 192 5.08 -12.87 -3.18
CA GLU A 192 3.69 -13.03 -3.60
C GLU A 192 2.83 -13.25 -2.35
N VAL A 193 1.73 -12.52 -2.24
CA VAL A 193 0.73 -12.66 -1.18
C VAL A 193 -0.57 -13.18 -1.78
N HIS A 194 -1.00 -14.36 -1.32
CA HIS A 194 -2.16 -15.09 -1.81
C HIS A 194 -3.38 -14.94 -0.89
N ASN A 195 -3.38 -13.95 -0.02
CA ASN A 195 -4.51 -13.63 0.83
C ASN A 195 -5.49 -12.69 0.14
N GLY A 196 -6.75 -12.78 0.51
CA GLY A 196 -7.80 -11.92 0.02
C GLY A 196 -9.08 -12.70 -0.33
N CYS A 197 -10.12 -11.96 -0.63
CA CYS A 197 -11.39 -12.55 -1.06
C CYS A 197 -12.11 -11.64 -2.06
N PRO A 198 -12.98 -12.19 -2.94
CA PRO A 198 -13.70 -11.41 -3.93
C PRO A 198 -14.58 -10.29 -3.34
N MET A 199 -15.02 -10.42 -2.08
CA MET A 199 -15.86 -9.42 -1.41
C MET A 199 -15.15 -8.06 -1.28
N LEU A 200 -13.83 -8.02 -1.26
CA LEU A 200 -13.04 -6.78 -1.26
C LEU A 200 -13.35 -5.88 -2.46
N THR A 201 -13.74 -6.45 -3.60
CA THR A 201 -14.09 -5.68 -4.82
C THR A 201 -15.46 -5.01 -4.74
N TYR A 202 -16.31 -5.39 -3.78
CA TYR A 202 -17.64 -4.79 -3.55
C TYR A 202 -17.61 -3.65 -2.53
N VAL A 203 -16.44 -3.33 -1.95
CA VAL A 203 -16.24 -2.21 -1.03
C VAL A 203 -15.25 -1.23 -1.67
N THR A 204 -15.71 0.01 -1.91
CA THR A 204 -14.82 1.04 -2.45
C THR A 204 -13.72 1.38 -1.44
N GLY A 205 -12.52 1.68 -1.93
CA GLY A 205 -11.42 2.17 -1.11
C GLY A 205 -10.58 1.11 -0.42
N THR A 206 -10.84 -0.19 -0.61
CA THR A 206 -9.98 -1.25 -0.06
C THR A 206 -8.51 -1.08 -0.50
N GLY A 207 -8.27 -0.66 -1.74
CA GLY A 207 -6.94 -0.28 -2.22
C GLY A 207 -6.34 0.90 -1.45
N CYS A 208 -7.09 1.99 -1.31
CA CYS A 208 -6.64 3.19 -0.57
C CYS A 208 -6.38 2.87 0.91
N MET A 209 -7.23 2.06 1.54
CA MET A 209 -6.99 1.54 2.90
C MET A 209 -5.72 0.69 2.96
N THR A 210 -5.44 -0.15 1.94
CA THR A 210 -4.20 -0.92 1.88
C THR A 210 -2.98 0.01 1.88
N THR A 211 -3.02 1.10 1.12
CA THR A 211 -1.95 2.11 1.11
C THR A 211 -1.77 2.76 2.49
N SER A 212 -2.87 3.05 3.20
CA SER A 212 -2.82 3.58 4.58
C SER A 212 -2.24 2.57 5.58
N LEU A 213 -2.57 1.27 5.43
CA LEU A 213 -1.97 0.20 6.22
C LEU A 213 -0.46 0.08 5.94
N ILE A 214 -0.04 0.09 4.67
CA ILE A 214 1.37 0.10 4.29
C ILE A 214 2.11 1.27 4.95
N ALA A 215 1.56 2.47 4.88
CA ALA A 215 2.17 3.65 5.50
C ALA A 215 2.27 3.53 7.02
N SER A 216 1.27 2.92 7.66
CA SER A 216 1.30 2.65 9.10
C SER A 216 2.49 1.75 9.48
N PHE A 217 2.77 0.73 8.69
CA PHE A 217 3.93 -0.13 8.89
C PHE A 217 5.24 0.53 8.46
N ALA A 218 5.26 1.34 7.39
CA ALA A 218 6.47 2.04 6.92
C ALA A 218 7.02 3.02 7.95
N ALA A 219 6.21 3.45 8.90
CA ALA A 219 6.62 4.26 10.03
C ALA A 219 7.52 3.52 11.04
N VAL A 220 7.58 2.18 11.00
CA VAL A 220 8.24 1.36 12.03
C VAL A 220 9.13 0.23 11.48
N THR A 221 9.13 0.00 10.16
CA THR A 221 9.95 -1.07 9.54
C THR A 221 10.41 -0.66 8.13
N ASP A 222 11.24 -1.48 7.50
CA ASP A 222 11.71 -1.26 6.12
C ASP A 222 10.57 -1.29 5.10
N PRO A 223 10.72 -0.62 3.94
CA PRO A 223 9.65 -0.48 2.95
C PRO A 223 9.11 -1.80 2.40
N PHE A 224 9.94 -2.83 2.21
CA PHE A 224 9.50 -4.13 1.70
C PHE A 224 8.63 -4.86 2.72
N THR A 225 9.09 -4.93 3.97
CA THR A 225 8.32 -5.52 5.07
C THR A 225 7.02 -4.74 5.30
N ALA A 226 7.05 -3.41 5.21
CA ALA A 226 5.87 -2.55 5.36
C ALA A 226 4.83 -2.81 4.26
N ALA A 227 5.27 -2.92 3.00
CA ALA A 227 4.39 -3.23 1.88
C ALA A 227 3.72 -4.60 2.05
N ALA A 228 4.51 -5.62 2.40
CA ALA A 228 3.98 -6.96 2.66
C ALA A 228 3.01 -6.98 3.86
N ALA A 229 3.33 -6.26 4.94
CA ALA A 229 2.48 -6.17 6.13
C ALA A 229 1.12 -5.53 5.83
N GLY A 230 1.10 -4.41 5.09
CA GLY A 230 -0.15 -3.74 4.73
C GLY A 230 -1.03 -4.57 3.81
N VAL A 231 -0.43 -5.24 2.83
CA VAL A 231 -1.13 -6.16 1.91
C VAL A 231 -1.67 -7.39 2.67
N LEU A 232 -0.85 -8.02 3.52
CA LEU A 232 -1.29 -9.13 4.38
C LEU A 232 -2.43 -8.72 5.32
N ALA A 233 -2.33 -7.55 5.95
CA ALA A 233 -3.37 -7.06 6.84
C ALA A 233 -4.71 -6.89 6.12
N MET A 234 -4.71 -6.35 4.88
CA MET A 234 -5.92 -6.25 4.07
C MET A 234 -6.44 -7.62 3.63
N GLY A 235 -5.58 -8.50 3.13
CA GLY A 235 -5.96 -9.81 2.62
C GLY A 235 -6.51 -10.72 3.72
N ILE A 236 -5.77 -10.87 4.83
CA ILE A 236 -6.22 -11.64 6.01
C ILE A 236 -7.47 -11.00 6.62
N GLY A 237 -7.48 -9.66 6.72
CA GLY A 237 -8.63 -8.90 7.20
C GLY A 237 -9.89 -9.20 6.40
N GLY A 238 -9.78 -9.25 5.05
CA GLY A 238 -10.86 -9.60 4.14
C GLY A 238 -11.36 -11.03 4.32
N GLU A 239 -10.46 -12.02 4.42
CA GLU A 239 -10.82 -13.42 4.66
C GLU A 239 -11.57 -13.57 5.98
N LEU A 240 -11.03 -13.02 7.08
CA LEU A 240 -11.64 -13.08 8.40
C LEU A 240 -12.96 -12.29 8.49
N ALA A 241 -13.06 -11.15 7.83
CA ALA A 241 -14.30 -10.36 7.77
C ALA A 241 -15.42 -11.16 7.09
N LEU A 242 -15.09 -11.87 6.01
CA LEU A 242 -16.04 -12.74 5.29
C LEU A 242 -16.49 -13.92 6.17
N GLU A 243 -15.55 -14.62 6.80
CA GLU A 243 -15.84 -15.74 7.70
C GLU A 243 -16.71 -15.33 8.90
N ARG A 244 -16.48 -14.16 9.48
CA ARG A 244 -17.15 -13.67 10.69
C ARG A 244 -18.48 -12.96 10.41
N GLY A 245 -19.16 -13.28 9.32
CA GLY A 245 -20.50 -12.80 8.99
C GLY A 245 -20.57 -11.81 7.83
N GLY A 246 -19.46 -11.52 7.17
CA GLY A 246 -19.42 -10.67 5.98
C GLY A 246 -20.20 -11.21 4.77
N GLN A 247 -20.59 -12.50 4.81
CA GLN A 247 -21.47 -13.10 3.79
C GLN A 247 -22.87 -12.46 3.74
N ALA A 248 -23.27 -11.73 4.79
CA ALA A 248 -24.54 -10.99 4.81
C ALA A 248 -24.59 -9.86 3.76
N GLY A 249 -23.42 -9.36 3.31
CA GLY A 249 -23.32 -8.34 2.27
C GLY A 249 -22.17 -7.36 2.49
N PRO A 250 -21.89 -6.48 1.49
CA PRO A 250 -20.74 -5.57 1.53
C PRO A 250 -20.77 -4.58 2.69
N GLY A 251 -21.92 -4.14 3.16
CA GLY A 251 -22.03 -3.24 4.32
C GLY A 251 -21.54 -3.89 5.61
N THR A 252 -21.99 -5.12 5.90
CA THR A 252 -21.53 -5.89 7.07
C THR A 252 -20.06 -6.25 6.90
N PHE A 253 -19.64 -6.66 5.71
CA PHE A 253 -18.25 -6.96 5.41
C PHE A 253 -17.34 -5.75 5.65
N HIS A 254 -17.74 -4.56 5.18
CA HIS A 254 -16.99 -3.31 5.39
C HIS A 254 -16.77 -3.00 6.87
N ALA A 255 -17.82 -3.08 7.69
CA ALA A 255 -17.68 -2.88 9.13
C ALA A 255 -16.74 -3.93 9.76
N ARG A 256 -16.84 -5.19 9.33
CA ARG A 256 -16.00 -6.28 9.82
C ARG A 256 -14.52 -6.15 9.44
N LEU A 257 -14.19 -5.46 8.35
CA LEU A 257 -12.79 -5.18 8.00
C LEU A 257 -12.07 -4.43 9.13
N PHE A 258 -12.68 -3.40 9.71
CA PHE A 258 -12.07 -2.66 10.82
C PHE A 258 -11.94 -3.51 12.08
N ASP A 259 -12.94 -4.34 12.38
CA ASP A 259 -12.88 -5.30 13.49
C ASP A 259 -11.70 -6.26 13.32
N THR A 260 -11.45 -6.72 12.08
CA THR A 260 -10.35 -7.66 11.81
C THR A 260 -8.98 -7.00 11.86
N PHE A 261 -8.83 -5.76 11.38
CA PHE A 261 -7.58 -5.00 11.53
C PHE A 261 -7.23 -4.79 13.01
N TYR A 262 -8.23 -4.44 13.82
CA TYR A 262 -8.06 -4.30 15.26
C TYR A 262 -7.66 -5.62 15.94
N ALA A 263 -8.27 -6.73 15.55
CA ALA A 263 -8.03 -8.04 16.12
C ALA A 263 -6.75 -8.74 15.60
N LEU A 264 -6.13 -8.23 14.51
CA LEU A 264 -4.94 -8.83 13.90
C LEU A 264 -3.82 -8.98 14.94
N ASN A 265 -3.17 -10.13 14.97
CA ASN A 265 -2.08 -10.44 15.89
C ASN A 265 -1.15 -11.50 15.30
N ASP A 266 -0.06 -11.81 16.01
CA ASP A 266 0.95 -12.79 15.60
C ASP A 266 0.34 -14.15 15.25
N THR A 267 -0.60 -14.62 16.07
CA THR A 267 -1.26 -15.93 15.85
C THR A 267 -2.04 -15.93 14.54
N LEU A 268 -2.82 -14.88 14.26
CA LEU A 268 -3.58 -14.75 13.02
C LEU A 268 -2.66 -14.59 11.80
N LEU A 269 -1.58 -13.83 11.91
CA LEU A 269 -0.57 -13.70 10.85
C LEU A 269 0.06 -15.05 10.52
N GLN A 270 0.44 -15.83 11.52
CA GLN A 270 1.01 -17.19 11.31
C GLN A 270 0.00 -18.19 10.76
N GLN A 271 -1.25 -18.12 11.21
CA GLN A 271 -2.30 -19.07 10.81
C GLN A 271 -2.81 -18.80 9.40
N TYR A 272 -3.00 -17.54 9.02
CA TYR A 272 -3.66 -17.14 7.78
C TYR A 272 -2.71 -16.60 6.71
N GLY A 273 -1.50 -16.20 7.05
CA GLY A 273 -0.54 -15.62 6.09
C GLY A 273 -0.13 -16.62 5.00
N LYS A 274 -0.35 -16.26 3.74
CA LYS A 274 -0.05 -17.07 2.54
C LYS A 274 0.95 -16.29 1.68
N VAL A 275 2.23 -16.46 1.97
CA VAL A 275 3.32 -15.72 1.31
C VAL A 275 4.31 -16.66 0.67
N LEU A 276 4.74 -16.34 -0.56
CA LEU A 276 5.89 -16.94 -1.23
C LEU A 276 6.95 -15.86 -1.40
N ILE A 277 8.21 -16.15 -1.07
CA ILE A 277 9.32 -15.21 -1.26
C ILE A 277 10.35 -15.84 -2.18
N ASN A 278 10.78 -15.07 -3.17
CA ASN A 278 11.90 -15.36 -4.05
C ASN A 278 13.00 -14.31 -3.83
N ARG A 279 14.26 -14.74 -3.76
CA ARG A 279 15.45 -13.88 -3.84
C ARG A 279 16.06 -14.10 -5.22
N GLU A 280 16.39 -13.02 -5.92
CA GLU A 280 17.15 -13.07 -7.18
C GLU A 280 18.63 -13.35 -6.92
#